data_57334db742ff95ad36765738e841f002
#
_entry.id   57334db742ff95ad36765738e841f002
#
_cell.length_a   1.000
_cell.length_b   1.000
_cell.length_c   1.000
_cell.angle_alpha   90.00
_cell.angle_beta   90.00
_cell.angle_gamma   90.00
#
_symmetry.space_group_name_H-M   'P 1'
#
loop_
_entity.id
_entity.type
_entity.pdbx_description
1 polymer ?
#
loop_
_entity_poly.entity_id
_entity_poly.type
_entity_poly.pdbx_seq_one_letter_code
_entity_poly.pdbx_strand_id
1 'polypeptide(L)'
;MMSTSDAPLGPVEFIHSRIRTVPDWPQPGVMFRDITPLLQSAKALRVLVDLFVERYVDAKLDYIAGLDARGFIIAPIVAYELSVGFVPIRKVGKLPYATQRESYALEYGTATVEIHEDACKPGDRVVIVDDLIATGGTMMAGKNLLERLGAAVVEGAAIVDLPDLGGSALLREAGLPLYTVTEFPGH
;
A
#
# COMPACT_ATOMS: atom_id res chain seq x y z
N MET A 1 -11.63 -10.45 42.23
CA MET A 1 -10.75 -9.63 41.39
C MET A 1 -11.20 -9.82 39.95
N MET A 2 -12.00 -8.90 39.44
CA MET A 2 -12.40 -8.90 38.02
C MET A 2 -11.23 -8.41 37.20
N SER A 3 -10.83 -9.22 36.20
CA SER A 3 -9.74 -8.90 35.25
C SER A 3 -10.15 -7.70 34.38
N THR A 4 -9.37 -6.64 34.44
CA THR A 4 -9.51 -5.42 33.65
C THR A 4 -8.91 -5.64 32.25
N SER A 5 -9.68 -6.15 31.28
CA SER A 5 -9.39 -5.95 29.85
C SER A 5 -10.47 -6.48 28.91
N ASP A 6 -11.70 -6.00 29.06
CA ASP A 6 -12.79 -6.34 28.13
C ASP A 6 -13.34 -5.08 27.43
N ALA A 7 -12.49 -4.07 27.24
CA ALA A 7 -12.83 -2.98 26.33
C ALA A 7 -12.69 -3.50 24.88
N PRO A 8 -13.66 -3.23 23.99
CA PRO A 8 -13.55 -3.62 22.60
C PRO A 8 -12.32 -2.92 21.98
N LEU A 9 -11.51 -3.67 21.24
CA LEU A 9 -10.36 -3.13 20.50
C LEU A 9 -10.83 -2.01 19.56
N GLY A 10 -10.05 -0.93 19.49
CA GLY A 10 -10.23 0.09 18.47
C GLY A 10 -10.00 -0.47 17.05
N PRO A 11 -10.43 0.25 16.00
CA PRO A 11 -10.28 -0.22 14.62
C PRO A 11 -8.84 -0.62 14.25
N VAL A 12 -7.86 0.20 14.63
CA VAL A 12 -6.43 -0.03 14.32
C VAL A 12 -5.89 -1.25 15.06
N GLU A 13 -6.15 -1.36 16.37
CA GLU A 13 -5.75 -2.52 17.19
C GLU A 13 -6.42 -3.80 16.70
N PHE A 14 -7.67 -3.71 16.23
CA PHE A 14 -8.37 -4.83 15.65
C PHE A 14 -7.70 -5.29 14.35
N ILE A 15 -7.33 -4.38 13.45
CA ILE A 15 -6.57 -4.71 12.23
C ILE A 15 -5.21 -5.32 12.59
N HIS A 16 -4.46 -4.69 13.51
CA HIS A 16 -3.17 -5.20 13.98
C HIS A 16 -3.27 -6.65 14.46
N SER A 17 -4.30 -6.97 15.26
CA SER A 17 -4.53 -8.32 15.79
C SER A 17 -4.83 -9.38 14.72
N ARG A 18 -5.14 -8.96 13.47
CA ARG A 18 -5.45 -9.86 12.35
C ARG A 18 -4.28 -10.09 11.41
N ILE A 19 -3.14 -9.48 11.68
CA ILE A 19 -1.91 -9.68 10.91
C ILE A 19 -1.07 -10.73 11.62
N ARG A 20 -0.75 -11.81 10.90
CA ARG A 20 0.02 -12.93 11.44
C ARG A 20 1.50 -12.71 11.20
N THR A 21 2.32 -12.89 12.23
CA THR A 21 3.77 -12.95 12.06
C THR A 21 4.20 -14.38 11.78
N VAL A 22 4.94 -14.58 10.68
CA VAL A 22 5.54 -15.85 10.28
C VAL A 22 7.06 -15.69 10.36
N PRO A 23 7.73 -16.28 11.37
CA PRO A 23 9.17 -16.19 11.49
C PRO A 23 9.88 -17.00 10.40
N ASP A 24 11.08 -16.57 10.04
CA ASP A 24 11.98 -17.26 9.13
C ASP A 24 11.41 -17.55 7.73
N TRP A 25 10.55 -16.65 7.22
CA TRP A 25 9.97 -16.74 5.88
C TRP A 25 10.18 -15.42 5.10
N PRO A 26 10.61 -15.46 3.80
CA PRO A 26 10.96 -16.63 2.98
C PRO A 26 12.34 -17.22 3.27
N GLN A 27 13.10 -16.61 4.18
CA GLN A 27 14.44 -17.06 4.58
C GLN A 27 14.67 -16.80 6.08
N PRO A 28 15.63 -17.49 6.70
CA PRO A 28 15.96 -17.30 8.11
C PRO A 28 16.23 -15.83 8.47
N GLY A 29 15.68 -15.38 9.59
CA GLY A 29 15.82 -14.02 10.11
C GLY A 29 14.73 -13.05 9.65
N VAL A 30 13.92 -13.39 8.64
CA VAL A 30 12.80 -12.54 8.18
C VAL A 30 11.55 -12.81 8.99
N MET A 31 10.97 -11.74 9.54
CA MET A 31 9.69 -11.77 10.26
C MET A 31 8.56 -11.33 9.32
N PHE A 32 8.03 -12.26 8.52
CA PHE A 32 7.02 -11.94 7.52
C PHE A 32 5.67 -11.56 8.15
N ARG A 33 5.07 -10.46 7.67
CA ARG A 33 3.76 -9.99 8.13
C ARG A 33 2.69 -10.42 7.13
N ASP A 34 1.97 -11.47 7.49
CA ASP A 34 0.95 -12.09 6.64
C ASP A 34 -0.43 -11.47 6.91
N ILE A 35 -0.96 -10.77 5.92
CA ILE A 35 -2.29 -10.17 5.95
C ILE A 35 -3.42 -11.13 5.59
N THR A 36 -3.13 -12.38 5.24
CA THR A 36 -4.16 -13.34 4.82
C THR A 36 -5.27 -13.54 5.86
N PRO A 37 -4.99 -13.66 7.18
CA PRO A 37 -6.05 -13.77 8.18
C PRO A 37 -6.97 -12.53 8.25
N LEU A 38 -6.42 -11.35 7.97
CA LEU A 38 -7.19 -10.11 7.85
C LEU A 38 -8.14 -10.19 6.66
N LEU A 39 -7.64 -10.59 5.49
CA LEU A 39 -8.44 -10.69 4.26
C LEU A 39 -9.53 -11.77 4.35
N GLN A 40 -9.29 -12.85 5.09
CA GLN A 40 -10.27 -13.93 5.33
C GLN A 40 -11.41 -13.53 6.27
N SER A 41 -11.26 -12.43 7.01
CA SER A 41 -12.29 -11.94 7.93
C SER A 41 -13.12 -10.84 7.27
N ALA A 42 -14.37 -11.11 6.92
CA ALA A 42 -15.25 -10.10 6.33
C ALA A 42 -15.36 -8.84 7.19
N LYS A 43 -15.38 -8.99 8.54
CA LYS A 43 -15.39 -7.87 9.47
C LYS A 43 -14.09 -7.07 9.41
N ALA A 44 -12.92 -7.74 9.39
CA ALA A 44 -11.63 -7.04 9.35
C ALA A 44 -11.42 -6.33 8.01
N LEU A 45 -11.79 -6.98 6.90
CA LEU A 45 -11.72 -6.36 5.58
C LEU A 45 -12.62 -5.10 5.50
N ARG A 46 -13.85 -5.15 6.06
CA ARG A 46 -14.73 -3.98 6.12
C ARG A 46 -14.11 -2.86 6.93
N VAL A 47 -13.63 -3.13 8.15
CA VAL A 47 -12.98 -2.12 9.01
C VAL A 47 -11.76 -1.52 8.32
N LEU A 48 -10.96 -2.33 7.62
CA LEU A 48 -9.81 -1.84 6.86
C LEU A 48 -10.23 -0.87 5.76
N VAL A 49 -11.21 -1.24 4.96
CA VAL A 49 -11.73 -0.39 3.87
C VAL A 49 -12.31 0.90 4.42
N ASP A 50 -13.09 0.82 5.51
CA ASP A 50 -13.69 2.00 6.16
C ASP A 50 -12.61 3.00 6.64
N LEU A 51 -11.47 2.53 7.18
CA LEU A 51 -10.34 3.38 7.56
C LEU A 51 -9.75 4.15 6.35
N PHE A 52 -9.59 3.49 5.20
CA PHE A 52 -9.13 4.14 3.97
C PHE A 52 -10.17 5.12 3.41
N VAL A 53 -11.44 4.75 3.44
CA VAL A 53 -12.52 5.62 2.97
C VAL A 53 -12.63 6.87 3.84
N GLU A 54 -12.61 6.73 5.16
CA GLU A 54 -12.60 7.85 6.10
C GLU A 54 -11.43 8.81 5.84
N ARG A 55 -10.24 8.24 5.55
CA ARG A 55 -9.04 9.03 5.24
C ARG A 55 -9.18 9.85 3.96
N TYR A 56 -9.85 9.33 2.93
CA TYR A 56 -9.77 9.88 1.57
C TYR A 56 -11.08 10.43 1.02
N VAL A 57 -12.22 10.30 1.70
CA VAL A 57 -13.52 10.73 1.19
C VAL A 57 -13.56 12.21 0.78
N ASP A 58 -12.83 13.08 1.45
CA ASP A 58 -12.75 14.51 1.15
C ASP A 58 -11.48 14.90 0.36
N ALA A 59 -10.64 13.95 -0.01
CA ALA A 59 -9.36 14.24 -0.63
C ALA A 59 -9.42 14.65 -2.11
N LYS A 60 -10.63 14.60 -2.73
CA LYS A 60 -10.87 14.94 -4.16
C LYS A 60 -9.89 14.21 -5.07
N LEU A 61 -9.88 12.90 -4.97
CA LEU A 61 -9.04 12.03 -5.79
C LEU A 61 -9.71 11.74 -7.13
N ASP A 62 -8.89 11.51 -8.16
CA ASP A 62 -9.33 10.99 -9.45
C ASP A 62 -9.11 9.48 -9.54
N TYR A 63 -8.02 8.99 -8.91
CA TYR A 63 -7.66 7.57 -8.94
C TYR A 63 -7.08 7.08 -7.62
N ILE A 64 -7.24 5.77 -7.40
CA ILE A 64 -6.42 4.98 -6.50
C ILE A 64 -5.52 4.10 -7.37
N ALA A 65 -4.20 4.20 -7.21
CA ALA A 65 -3.24 3.30 -7.86
C ALA A 65 -2.88 2.16 -6.92
N GLY A 66 -2.86 0.93 -7.43
CA GLY A 66 -2.46 -0.25 -6.66
C GLY A 66 -1.16 -0.85 -7.17
N LEU A 67 -0.32 -1.33 -6.26
CA LEU A 67 0.93 -2.02 -6.58
C LEU A 67 0.73 -3.54 -6.65
N ASP A 68 1.25 -4.17 -7.70
CA ASP A 68 1.23 -5.64 -7.90
C ASP A 68 2.14 -6.31 -6.85
N ALA A 69 1.64 -7.27 -6.08
CA ALA A 69 0.39 -8.02 -6.22
C ALA A 69 -0.66 -7.69 -5.13
N ARG A 70 -0.24 -7.47 -3.87
CA ARG A 70 -1.18 -7.42 -2.74
C ARG A 70 -1.91 -6.09 -2.63
N GLY A 71 -1.33 -5.00 -3.14
CA GLY A 71 -2.03 -3.73 -3.31
C GLY A 71 -3.29 -3.84 -4.16
N PHE A 72 -3.32 -4.77 -5.12
CA PHE A 72 -4.49 -5.03 -5.98
C PHE A 72 -5.69 -5.64 -5.24
N ILE A 73 -5.50 -6.18 -4.06
CA ILE A 73 -6.61 -6.72 -3.27
C ILE A 73 -7.42 -5.60 -2.63
N ILE A 74 -6.76 -4.51 -2.22
CA ILE A 74 -7.37 -3.44 -1.42
C ILE A 74 -7.67 -2.22 -2.26
N ALA A 75 -6.72 -1.80 -3.11
CA ALA A 75 -6.84 -0.57 -3.88
C ALA A 75 -8.12 -0.49 -4.74
N PRO A 76 -8.55 -1.55 -5.48
CA PRO A 76 -9.79 -1.50 -6.24
C PRO A 76 -11.04 -1.38 -5.37
N ILE A 77 -11.03 -1.97 -4.17
CA ILE A 77 -12.18 -1.88 -3.24
C ILE A 77 -12.30 -0.44 -2.73
N VAL A 78 -11.18 0.16 -2.34
CA VAL A 78 -11.12 1.55 -1.88
C VAL A 78 -11.54 2.50 -3.01
N ALA A 79 -11.06 2.29 -4.23
CA ALA A 79 -11.46 3.06 -5.41
C ALA A 79 -12.97 2.99 -5.66
N TYR A 80 -13.55 1.80 -5.58
CA TYR A 80 -14.99 1.57 -5.73
C TYR A 80 -15.80 2.31 -4.66
N GLU A 81 -15.44 2.18 -3.39
CA GLU A 81 -16.14 2.86 -2.28
C GLU A 81 -16.03 4.40 -2.38
N LEU A 82 -14.90 4.91 -2.86
CA LEU A 82 -14.70 6.35 -3.10
C LEU A 82 -15.30 6.85 -4.42
N SER A 83 -15.82 5.95 -5.27
CA SER A 83 -16.34 6.27 -6.61
C SER A 83 -15.32 6.96 -7.52
N VAL A 84 -14.04 6.51 -7.46
CA VAL A 84 -12.93 6.98 -8.31
C VAL A 84 -12.36 5.84 -9.16
N GLY A 85 -11.49 6.17 -10.13
CA GLY A 85 -10.87 5.17 -10.98
C GLY A 85 -9.79 4.35 -10.25
N PHE A 86 -9.47 3.18 -10.79
CA PHE A 86 -8.36 2.34 -10.33
C PHE A 86 -7.26 2.26 -11.40
N VAL A 87 -6.01 2.49 -10.99
CA VAL A 87 -4.82 2.41 -11.86
C VAL A 87 -3.93 1.27 -11.40
N PRO A 88 -3.73 0.22 -12.23
CA PRO A 88 -2.80 -0.86 -11.91
C PRO A 88 -1.35 -0.46 -12.23
N ILE A 89 -0.46 -0.58 -11.25
CA ILE A 89 1.00 -0.54 -11.44
C ILE A 89 1.51 -1.97 -11.28
N ARG A 90 2.07 -2.53 -12.36
CA ARG A 90 2.36 -3.96 -12.45
C ARG A 90 3.84 -4.26 -12.63
N LYS A 91 4.23 -5.48 -12.29
CA LYS A 91 5.54 -6.02 -12.69
C LYS A 91 5.63 -6.05 -14.21
N VAL A 92 6.81 -5.74 -14.74
CA VAL A 92 7.06 -5.62 -16.19
C VAL A 92 6.55 -6.83 -16.99
N GLY A 93 5.96 -6.56 -18.16
CA GLY A 93 5.43 -7.59 -19.06
C GLY A 93 4.03 -8.11 -18.71
N LYS A 94 3.31 -7.43 -17.82
CA LYS A 94 1.94 -7.81 -17.40
C LYS A 94 0.85 -6.90 -17.97
N LEU A 95 1.21 -5.76 -18.56
CA LEU A 95 0.28 -4.82 -19.18
C LEU A 95 0.31 -4.96 -20.70
N PRO A 96 -0.87 -5.01 -21.39
CA PRO A 96 -0.95 -5.32 -22.81
C PRO A 96 -0.81 -4.13 -23.76
N TYR A 97 -0.83 -2.89 -23.24
CA TYR A 97 -0.75 -1.66 -24.03
C TYR A 97 0.61 -0.97 -23.86
N ALA A 98 0.83 0.21 -24.49
CA ALA A 98 2.03 1.02 -24.30
C ALA A 98 2.25 1.39 -22.83
N THR A 99 3.47 1.22 -22.35
CA THR A 99 3.81 1.39 -20.93
C THR A 99 5.01 2.28 -20.71
N GLN A 100 4.98 3.06 -19.63
CA GLN A 100 6.16 3.63 -18.98
C GLN A 100 6.68 2.63 -17.94
N ARG A 101 8.00 2.58 -17.76
CA ARG A 101 8.66 1.65 -16.85
C ARG A 101 9.59 2.36 -15.89
N GLU A 102 9.71 1.79 -14.69
CA GLU A 102 10.63 2.25 -13.64
C GLU A 102 11.28 1.07 -12.97
N SER A 103 12.62 1.10 -12.87
CA SER A 103 13.39 0.06 -12.20
C SER A 103 13.86 0.57 -10.84
N TYR A 104 13.84 -0.30 -9.85
CA TYR A 104 14.29 0.01 -8.50
C TYR A 104 15.11 -1.14 -7.90
N ALA A 105 16.01 -0.78 -6.98
CA ALA A 105 16.84 -1.75 -6.30
C ALA A 105 16.02 -2.57 -5.29
N LEU A 106 16.29 -3.85 -5.24
CA LEU A 106 15.91 -4.76 -4.17
C LEU A 106 17.12 -5.03 -3.28
N GLU A 107 16.92 -5.67 -2.15
CA GLU A 107 18.03 -6.19 -1.34
C GLU A 107 18.96 -7.10 -2.18
N TYR A 108 18.37 -7.90 -3.08
CA TYR A 108 19.09 -8.71 -4.05
C TYR A 108 18.56 -8.45 -5.46
N GLY A 109 19.33 -7.71 -6.29
CA GLY A 109 18.99 -7.42 -7.69
C GLY A 109 18.15 -6.17 -7.89
N THR A 110 17.44 -6.14 -9.01
CA THR A 110 16.54 -5.05 -9.41
C THR A 110 15.17 -5.60 -9.78
N ALA A 111 14.13 -4.83 -9.50
CA ALA A 111 12.79 -5.09 -10.01
C ALA A 111 12.35 -3.94 -10.91
N THR A 112 11.40 -4.20 -11.79
CA THR A 112 10.83 -3.19 -12.68
C THR A 112 9.32 -3.28 -12.63
N VAL A 113 8.69 -2.13 -12.47
CA VAL A 113 7.23 -1.97 -12.58
C VAL A 113 6.88 -1.12 -13.79
N GLU A 114 5.67 -1.25 -14.26
CA GLU A 114 5.15 -0.54 -15.42
C GLU A 114 3.73 -0.03 -15.18
N ILE A 115 3.39 1.07 -15.86
CA ILE A 115 2.06 1.67 -15.90
C ILE A 115 1.70 1.97 -17.35
N HIS A 116 0.42 1.91 -17.72
CA HIS A 116 -0.02 2.36 -19.04
C HIS A 116 0.23 3.85 -19.25
N GLU A 117 0.65 4.24 -20.45
CA GLU A 117 0.95 5.65 -20.78
C GLU A 117 -0.29 6.54 -20.70
N ASP A 118 -1.47 5.98 -20.85
CA ASP A 118 -2.78 6.65 -20.79
C ASP A 118 -3.51 6.47 -19.45
N ALA A 119 -2.81 5.98 -18.41
CA ALA A 119 -3.42 5.68 -17.13
C ALA A 119 -3.94 6.90 -16.37
N CYS A 120 -3.27 8.05 -16.53
CA CYS A 120 -3.60 9.31 -15.88
C CYS A 120 -3.41 10.49 -16.84
N LYS A 121 -4.04 11.60 -16.52
CA LYS A 121 -3.85 12.88 -17.18
C LYS A 121 -3.05 13.85 -16.29
N PRO A 122 -2.38 14.84 -16.88
CA PRO A 122 -1.72 15.88 -16.08
C PRO A 122 -2.69 16.57 -15.11
N GLY A 123 -2.29 16.61 -13.84
CA GLY A 123 -3.06 17.19 -12.76
C GLY A 123 -4.01 16.24 -12.02
N ASP A 124 -4.23 15.03 -12.52
CA ASP A 124 -5.03 14.02 -11.80
C ASP A 124 -4.42 13.71 -10.43
N ARG A 125 -5.27 13.62 -9.42
CA ARG A 125 -4.88 13.40 -8.02
C ARG A 125 -4.97 11.92 -7.68
N VAL A 126 -3.83 11.35 -7.27
CA VAL A 126 -3.70 9.89 -7.09
C VAL A 126 -3.13 9.55 -5.72
N VAL A 127 -3.71 8.55 -5.06
CA VAL A 127 -3.14 7.86 -3.90
C VAL A 127 -2.61 6.50 -4.34
N ILE A 128 -1.39 6.14 -3.92
CA ILE A 128 -0.81 4.82 -4.19
C ILE A 128 -1.07 3.92 -2.99
N VAL A 129 -1.59 2.73 -3.23
CA VAL A 129 -1.92 1.76 -2.17
C VAL A 129 -1.14 0.46 -2.36
N ASP A 130 -0.52 -0.01 -1.27
CA ASP A 130 0.06 -1.34 -1.15
C ASP A 130 -0.36 -2.00 0.16
N ASP A 131 0.02 -3.24 0.38
CA ASP A 131 -0.22 -3.92 1.65
C ASP A 131 0.81 -3.53 2.72
N LEU A 132 2.07 -3.31 2.33
CA LEU A 132 3.18 -3.13 3.25
C LEU A 132 4.24 -2.21 2.66
N ILE A 133 4.83 -1.36 3.52
CA ILE A 133 6.05 -0.59 3.21
C ILE A 133 7.22 -1.25 3.95
N ALA A 134 8.18 -1.79 3.16
CA ALA A 134 9.44 -2.31 3.67
C ALA A 134 10.59 -1.34 3.35
N THR A 135 11.28 -1.52 2.23
CA THR A 135 12.37 -0.62 1.78
C THR A 135 11.86 0.59 0.99
N GLY A 136 10.58 0.63 0.64
CA GLY A 136 9.95 1.75 -0.08
C GLY A 136 10.18 1.78 -1.59
N GLY A 137 11.02 0.90 -2.14
CA GLY A 137 11.42 0.94 -3.55
C GLY A 137 10.26 0.82 -4.54
N THR A 138 9.31 -0.09 -4.30
CA THR A 138 8.15 -0.29 -5.19
C THR A 138 7.23 0.93 -5.19
N MET A 139 6.96 1.50 -4.01
CA MET A 139 6.11 2.69 -3.88
C MET A 139 6.78 3.92 -4.49
N MET A 140 8.10 4.07 -4.33
CA MET A 140 8.88 5.13 -4.98
C MET A 140 8.82 5.01 -6.51
N ALA A 141 8.98 3.81 -7.04
CA ALA A 141 8.86 3.57 -8.48
C ALA A 141 7.46 3.91 -9.01
N GLY A 142 6.42 3.53 -8.24
CA GLY A 142 5.03 3.91 -8.55
C GLY A 142 4.82 5.42 -8.57
N LYS A 143 5.35 6.14 -7.57
CA LYS A 143 5.34 7.60 -7.51
C LYS A 143 5.99 8.21 -8.76
N ASN A 144 7.21 7.78 -9.09
CA ASN A 144 7.95 8.31 -10.24
C ASN A 144 7.18 8.09 -11.56
N LEU A 145 6.54 6.92 -11.72
CA LEU A 145 5.73 6.62 -12.91
C LEU A 145 4.52 7.55 -13.03
N LEU A 146 3.76 7.73 -11.96
CA LEU A 146 2.58 8.60 -11.95
C LEU A 146 2.96 10.07 -12.20
N GLU A 147 4.02 10.57 -11.56
CA GLU A 147 4.52 11.93 -11.78
C GLU A 147 5.04 12.15 -13.20
N ARG A 148 5.65 11.13 -13.82
CA ARG A 148 6.08 11.16 -15.22
C ARG A 148 4.90 11.28 -16.18
N LEU A 149 3.73 10.76 -15.85
CA LEU A 149 2.47 10.97 -16.57
C LEU A 149 1.83 12.33 -16.27
N GLY A 150 2.38 13.11 -15.32
CA GLY A 150 1.87 14.40 -14.90
C GLY A 150 0.84 14.38 -13.78
N ALA A 151 0.59 13.22 -13.19
CA ALA A 151 -0.31 13.10 -12.05
C ALA A 151 0.30 13.71 -10.79
N ALA A 152 -0.56 14.22 -9.91
CA ALA A 152 -0.21 14.67 -8.57
C ALA A 152 -0.38 13.52 -7.58
N VAL A 153 0.74 12.92 -7.12
CA VAL A 153 0.69 11.87 -6.10
C VAL A 153 0.46 12.52 -4.74
N VAL A 154 -0.73 12.32 -4.19
CA VAL A 154 -1.18 12.97 -2.95
C VAL A 154 -0.56 12.31 -1.72
N GLU A 155 -0.56 10.98 -1.69
CA GLU A 155 -0.09 10.18 -0.56
C GLU A 155 0.22 8.74 -1.01
N GLY A 156 1.17 8.11 -0.34
CA GLY A 156 1.33 6.67 -0.36
C GLY A 156 0.64 6.05 0.85
N ALA A 157 -0.06 4.95 0.66
CA ALA A 157 -0.81 4.32 1.72
C ALA A 157 -0.56 2.81 1.80
N ALA A 158 -0.50 2.27 3.02
CA ALA A 158 -0.34 0.84 3.24
C ALA A 158 -1.07 0.37 4.49
N ILE A 159 -1.31 -0.93 4.61
CA ILE A 159 -1.82 -1.52 5.84
C ILE A 159 -0.72 -1.52 6.90
N VAL A 160 0.49 -1.94 6.52
CA VAL A 160 1.62 -2.15 7.43
C VAL A 160 2.80 -1.27 7.05
N ASP A 161 3.40 -0.63 8.04
CA ASP A 161 4.75 -0.07 7.95
C ASP A 161 5.74 -0.96 8.71
N LEU A 162 6.94 -1.13 8.14
CA LEU A 162 8.11 -1.72 8.80
C LEU A 162 9.19 -0.64 8.94
N PRO A 163 9.08 0.26 9.93
CA PRO A 163 9.90 1.47 10.00
C PRO A 163 11.39 1.17 10.11
N ASP A 164 11.77 0.05 10.73
CA ASP A 164 13.18 -0.35 10.91
C ASP A 164 13.88 -0.67 9.58
N LEU A 165 13.13 -0.93 8.50
CA LEU A 165 13.66 -1.12 7.14
C LEU A 165 13.90 0.20 6.38
N GLY A 166 13.52 1.35 6.96
CA GLY A 166 13.83 2.68 6.46
C GLY A 166 13.00 3.16 5.27
N GLY A 167 12.12 2.34 4.69
CA GLY A 167 11.38 2.70 3.48
C GLY A 167 10.42 3.88 3.68
N SER A 168 9.73 3.92 4.81
CA SER A 168 8.82 5.03 5.14
C SER A 168 9.58 6.36 5.34
N ALA A 169 10.77 6.32 5.93
CA ALA A 169 11.64 7.50 6.05
C ALA A 169 12.10 7.99 4.66
N LEU A 170 12.61 7.08 3.83
CA LEU A 170 13.03 7.37 2.45
C LEU A 170 11.91 8.03 1.62
N LEU A 171 10.70 7.50 1.69
CA LEU A 171 9.55 8.03 0.94
C LEU A 171 9.16 9.43 1.42
N ARG A 172 9.15 9.68 2.74
CA ARG A 172 8.87 11.00 3.30
C ARG A 172 9.94 12.02 2.94
N GLU A 173 11.23 11.65 2.97
CA GLU A 173 12.34 12.50 2.51
C GLU A 173 12.22 12.86 1.03
N ALA A 174 11.69 11.96 0.19
CA ALA A 174 11.37 12.20 -1.21
C ALA A 174 10.08 13.02 -1.43
N GLY A 175 9.48 13.56 -0.36
CA GLY A 175 8.31 14.42 -0.43
C GLY A 175 6.99 13.67 -0.60
N LEU A 176 6.94 12.36 -0.38
CA LEU A 176 5.69 11.59 -0.40
C LEU A 176 5.13 11.46 1.01
N PRO A 177 3.99 12.10 1.33
CA PRO A 177 3.27 11.83 2.57
C PRO A 177 2.86 10.36 2.63
N LEU A 178 2.80 9.78 3.84
CA LEU A 178 2.42 8.39 4.02
C LEU A 178 1.32 8.23 5.07
N TYR A 179 0.36 7.39 4.75
CA TYR A 179 -0.64 6.85 5.66
C TYR A 179 -0.44 5.35 5.81
N THR A 180 -0.29 4.89 7.05
CA THR A 180 -0.22 3.45 7.36
C THR A 180 -1.18 3.14 8.49
N VAL A 181 -1.90 2.02 8.38
CA VAL A 181 -2.92 1.65 9.38
C VAL A 181 -2.24 1.19 10.66
N THR A 182 -1.17 0.42 10.54
CA THR A 182 -0.40 -0.09 11.69
C THR A 182 1.06 -0.26 11.34
N GLU A 183 1.89 -0.42 12.36
CA GLU A 183 3.31 -0.67 12.21
C GLU A 183 3.75 -1.89 13.01
N PHE A 184 4.84 -2.51 12.57
CA PHE A 184 5.50 -3.60 13.30
C PHE A 184 6.99 -3.31 13.39
N PRO A 185 7.60 -3.49 14.57
CA PRO A 185 9.04 -3.42 14.73
C PRO A 185 9.73 -4.65 14.12
N GLY A 186 11.03 -4.50 13.82
CA GLY A 186 11.86 -5.57 13.27
C GLY A 186 11.72 -5.76 11.76
N HIS A 187 12.53 -6.69 11.27
CA HIS A 187 12.61 -7.03 9.83
C HIS A 187 12.19 -8.46 9.58
#